data_8f102fc59af46deab9ab658f8d524e86
#
_entry.id   8f102fc59af46deab9ab658f8d524e86
#
_cell.length_a   1.000
_cell.length_b   1.000
_cell.length_c   1.000
_cell.angle_alpha   90.00
_cell.angle_beta   90.00
_cell.angle_gamma   90.00
#
_symmetry.space_group_name_H-M   'P 1'
#
loop_
_entity.id
_entity.type
_entity.pdbx_description
1 polymer ?
#
loop_
_entity_poly.entity_id
_entity_poly.type
_entity_poly.pdbx_seq_one_letter_code
_entity_poly.pdbx_strand_id
1 'polypeptide(L)'
;MQIREVAGEVELIMSSSLKLSHVKRYKDIAVLLMKYGRSDVVREAGWDDAIEPAKGTTALAANPKAEELASDLEKMGPTFIKLGQLLSTRPDLLPPPYIEALARLQDKVEPFSYEEVEHIVTEELGVRLSKAFGEFSTEPLAAASLGQVHRATLRDGRLVVVKIQRPNIREQIIEDLESLAEIAGVLDRRTKIGKRYHFSGMIEEFHKTLIAELDYRREAGNLTLLADNLSEFERIVVPRPVPDYSTARVLTMDYIAGHKIDGVSPVALLEVDGDALAEELFRAYLKQIFVDGFFHADPHPGNVFLTDDDRVALLDLGMVDRIGPRLQEQLLQMVLAVSEGRADEVSDIAIKIGETTEEFDEKEFRQRVEDVVGRTQDVTLGELQVGKVFLDMAQQAAETGIRMPQELTVLGKALLNLDGIGRVLAPEFDPSASIKRNSSKIMRQRMVKAMSPGNVYAGLLEMKDLVMRLPSRVNKILDATASNKIGFKIDTGIDAGGLMGGLQTVANRITVGLVLAALIVGAALLMRIETAFTIFGYPGFAILCFIVAAGGGMALVVNILLTDLRARKSALSEAAEAGARRRRR
;
A
#
# COMPACT_ATOMS: atom_id res chain seq x y z
N MET A 1 13.66 44.30 1.58
CA MET A 1 14.60 44.09 0.47
C MET A 1 14.40 42.71 -0.17
N GLN A 2 14.21 41.65 0.59
CA GLN A 2 13.98 40.28 0.10
C GLN A 2 12.64 40.06 -0.67
N ILE A 3 11.58 40.83 -0.39
CA ILE A 3 10.31 40.76 -1.15
C ILE A 3 10.50 41.17 -2.63
N ARG A 4 11.42 42.08 -2.90
CA ARG A 4 11.80 42.48 -4.26
C ARG A 4 12.68 41.45 -4.96
N GLU A 5 13.49 40.69 -4.23
CA GLU A 5 14.33 39.63 -4.80
C GLU A 5 13.51 38.41 -5.21
N VAL A 6 12.58 37.95 -4.37
CA VAL A 6 11.70 36.82 -4.72
C VAL A 6 10.68 37.21 -5.79
N ALA A 7 10.15 38.45 -5.76
CA ALA A 7 9.31 38.95 -6.84
C ALA A 7 10.11 39.14 -8.15
N GLY A 8 11.38 39.57 -8.05
CA GLY A 8 12.29 39.63 -9.20
C GLY A 8 12.71 38.25 -9.72
N GLU A 9 12.88 37.26 -8.83
CA GLU A 9 13.14 35.87 -9.25
C GLU A 9 11.91 35.22 -9.89
N VAL A 10 10.70 35.49 -9.39
CA VAL A 10 9.45 35.04 -10.04
C VAL A 10 9.26 35.75 -11.39
N GLU A 11 9.57 37.05 -11.50
CA GLU A 11 9.54 37.79 -12.75
C GLU A 11 10.62 37.32 -13.74
N LEU A 12 11.81 36.94 -13.25
CA LEU A 12 12.89 36.35 -14.06
C LEU A 12 12.59 34.90 -14.48
N ILE A 13 11.85 34.15 -13.63
CA ILE A 13 11.32 32.82 -13.91
C ILE A 13 10.29 32.89 -15.03
N MET A 14 9.43 33.91 -15.01
CA MET A 14 8.39 34.12 -16.03
C MET A 14 8.96 34.54 -17.40
N SER A 15 10.21 34.98 -17.51
CA SER A 15 10.71 35.55 -18.76
C SER A 15 11.43 34.60 -19.72
N SER A 16 11.73 33.36 -19.35
CA SER A 16 12.67 32.56 -20.16
C SER A 16 12.19 31.21 -20.71
N SER A 17 10.97 30.70 -20.34
CA SER A 17 10.49 29.41 -20.89
C SER A 17 8.98 29.13 -20.73
N LEU A 18 8.18 30.10 -20.30
CA LEU A 18 6.76 29.89 -20.00
C LEU A 18 5.87 30.17 -21.23
N LYS A 19 4.88 29.30 -21.48
CA LYS A 19 3.91 29.49 -22.56
C LYS A 19 3.00 30.68 -22.25
N LEU A 20 2.91 31.65 -23.16
CA LEU A 20 2.07 32.85 -23.02
C LEU A 20 0.57 32.54 -22.79
N SER A 21 0.12 31.35 -23.20
CA SER A 21 -1.26 30.86 -22.99
C SER A 21 -1.60 30.60 -21.51
N HIS A 22 -0.62 30.28 -20.66
CA HIS A 22 -0.83 29.84 -19.27
C HIS A 22 -0.56 30.95 -18.21
N VAL A 23 -0.32 32.19 -18.64
CA VAL A 23 0.08 33.31 -17.74
C VAL A 23 -0.87 33.51 -16.57
N LYS A 24 -2.19 33.35 -16.78
CA LYS A 24 -3.18 33.45 -15.70
C LYS A 24 -2.96 32.36 -14.64
N ARG A 25 -2.79 31.10 -15.08
CA ARG A 25 -2.55 29.95 -14.17
C ARG A 25 -1.25 30.08 -13.41
N TYR A 26 -0.17 30.48 -14.06
CA TYR A 26 1.10 30.75 -13.36
C TYR A 26 0.94 31.80 -12.25
N LYS A 27 0.18 32.87 -12.53
CA LYS A 27 -0.09 33.91 -11.51
C LYS A 27 -0.86 33.33 -10.32
N ASP A 28 -1.91 32.54 -10.57
CA ASP A 28 -2.74 31.96 -9.52
C ASP A 28 -1.90 30.99 -8.64
N ILE A 29 -1.11 30.11 -9.27
CA ILE A 29 -0.20 29.20 -8.56
C ILE A 29 0.90 29.96 -7.81
N ALA A 30 1.48 30.99 -8.42
CA ALA A 30 2.50 31.81 -7.77
C ALA A 30 1.95 32.55 -6.53
N VAL A 31 0.71 33.07 -6.61
CA VAL A 31 0.01 33.67 -5.47
C VAL A 31 -0.20 32.66 -4.35
N LEU A 32 -0.63 31.43 -4.70
CA LEU A 32 -0.78 30.36 -3.73
C LEU A 32 0.56 30.02 -3.05
N LEU A 33 1.61 29.82 -3.82
CA LEU A 33 2.97 29.56 -3.29
C LEU A 33 3.50 30.72 -2.44
N MET A 34 3.27 31.97 -2.83
CA MET A 34 3.67 33.13 -2.03
C MET A 34 2.87 33.25 -0.72
N LYS A 35 1.57 32.90 -0.76
CA LYS A 35 0.69 32.99 0.40
C LYS A 35 1.02 31.95 1.44
N TYR A 36 1.25 30.71 1.02
CA TYR A 36 1.46 29.56 1.90
C TYR A 36 2.92 29.14 2.03
N GLY A 37 3.76 29.41 1.04
CA GLY A 37 5.21 29.15 1.08
C GLY A 37 5.97 29.97 2.16
N ARG A 38 5.35 30.97 2.78
CA ARG A 38 5.85 31.76 3.92
C ARG A 38 5.09 31.49 5.21
N SER A 39 4.17 30.57 5.21
CA SER A 39 3.35 30.23 6.37
C SER A 39 4.03 29.18 7.23
N ASP A 40 3.37 28.82 8.34
CA ASP A 40 3.82 27.79 9.26
C ASP A 40 3.98 26.40 8.58
N VAL A 41 3.33 26.17 7.43
CA VAL A 41 3.51 24.98 6.57
C VAL A 41 4.97 24.76 6.19
N VAL A 42 5.65 25.81 5.75
CA VAL A 42 7.07 25.73 5.36
C VAL A 42 7.94 25.51 6.59
N ARG A 43 7.55 26.09 7.72
CA ARG A 43 8.29 26.02 8.97
C ARG A 43 8.10 24.67 9.69
N GLU A 44 6.85 24.21 9.82
CA GLU A 44 6.51 22.96 10.50
C GLU A 44 6.87 21.71 9.67
N ALA A 45 7.01 21.86 8.36
CA ALA A 45 7.52 20.80 7.48
C ALA A 45 9.06 20.69 7.49
N GLY A 46 9.75 21.43 8.39
CA GLY A 46 11.22 21.46 8.48
C GLY A 46 11.88 22.17 7.30
N TRP A 47 11.15 23.09 6.64
CA TRP A 47 11.65 23.87 5.52
C TRP A 47 12.34 25.16 5.97
N ASP A 48 12.66 25.26 7.28
CA ASP A 48 13.19 26.46 7.96
C ASP A 48 14.60 26.88 7.53
N ASP A 49 15.38 26.00 6.90
CA ASP A 49 16.74 26.34 6.46
C ASP A 49 16.80 27.43 5.37
N ALA A 50 15.63 27.87 4.88
CA ALA A 50 15.51 28.90 3.84
C ALA A 50 14.92 30.22 4.34
N ILE A 51 14.44 30.34 5.63
CA ILE A 51 13.75 31.55 6.12
C ILE A 51 14.03 31.77 7.61
N GLU A 52 14.50 32.96 8.01
CA GLU A 52 14.76 33.39 9.40
C GLU A 52 13.48 33.37 10.28
N PRO A 53 13.58 33.06 11.59
CA PRO A 53 12.44 32.78 12.46
C PRO A 53 11.72 34.02 12.96
N ALA A 54 10.40 34.07 12.86
CA ALA A 54 9.53 34.91 13.66
C ALA A 54 8.96 34.11 14.83
N LYS A 55 9.16 34.61 16.05
CA LYS A 55 8.86 33.95 17.33
C LYS A 55 7.35 33.79 17.61
N GLY A 56 6.97 32.63 18.05
CA GLY A 56 5.88 32.36 19.02
C GLY A 56 4.48 32.10 18.46
N THR A 57 4.02 30.86 18.51
CA THR A 57 2.73 30.53 19.15
C THR A 57 2.49 29.02 19.18
N THR A 58 2.23 28.51 20.36
CA THR A 58 1.66 27.21 20.71
C THR A 58 0.13 27.27 20.55
N ALA A 59 -0.48 26.26 19.92
CA ALA A 59 -1.74 25.63 20.38
C ALA A 59 -2.50 24.90 19.27
N LEU A 60 -2.98 23.74 19.61
CA LEU A 60 -4.00 22.91 18.99
C LEU A 60 -5.37 23.65 18.92
N ALA A 61 -5.51 24.57 17.98
CA ALA A 61 -6.80 25.08 17.53
C ALA A 61 -6.79 25.03 16.00
N ALA A 62 -7.94 24.77 15.38
CA ALA A 62 -8.09 24.75 13.93
C ALA A 62 -7.26 25.88 13.32
N ASN A 63 -6.21 25.52 12.57
CA ASN A 63 -5.29 26.50 12.03
C ASN A 63 -6.02 27.24 10.90
N PRO A 64 -6.41 28.52 11.06
CA PRO A 64 -7.21 29.24 10.06
C PRO A 64 -6.55 29.27 8.69
N LYS A 65 -5.22 29.10 8.62
CA LYS A 65 -4.49 29.02 7.36
C LYS A 65 -4.64 27.68 6.65
N ALA A 66 -4.87 26.59 7.37
CA ALA A 66 -5.10 25.27 6.76
C ALA A 66 -6.48 25.22 6.06
N GLU A 67 -7.52 25.71 6.72
CA GLU A 67 -8.86 25.83 6.12
C GLU A 67 -8.88 26.84 4.96
N GLU A 68 -8.10 27.92 5.08
CA GLU A 68 -7.94 28.91 4.00
C GLU A 68 -7.25 28.31 2.77
N LEU A 69 -6.22 27.46 2.96
CA LEU A 69 -5.57 26.72 1.87
C LEU A 69 -6.56 25.81 1.16
N ALA A 70 -7.33 25.03 1.90
CA ALA A 70 -8.36 24.16 1.32
C ALA A 70 -9.37 24.97 0.49
N SER A 71 -9.89 26.08 1.05
CA SER A 71 -10.82 26.97 0.34
C SER A 71 -10.21 27.61 -0.91
N ASP A 72 -8.93 27.95 -0.89
CA ASP A 72 -8.26 28.54 -2.06
C ASP A 72 -8.05 27.48 -3.16
N LEU A 73 -7.72 26.24 -2.80
CA LEU A 73 -7.65 25.14 -3.77
C LEU A 73 -9.01 24.82 -4.39
N GLU A 74 -10.10 24.86 -3.62
CA GLU A 74 -11.48 24.72 -4.14
C GLU A 74 -11.80 25.77 -5.21
N LYS A 75 -11.46 27.04 -4.95
CA LYS A 75 -11.66 28.14 -5.89
C LYS A 75 -10.84 28.02 -7.17
N MET A 76 -9.70 27.34 -7.12
CA MET A 76 -8.84 27.12 -8.28
C MET A 76 -9.37 26.04 -9.23
N GLY A 77 -10.29 25.22 -8.76
CA GLY A 77 -11.02 24.24 -9.57
C GLY A 77 -10.56 22.79 -9.42
N PRO A 78 -11.11 21.90 -10.28
CA PRO A 78 -11.01 20.45 -10.12
C PRO A 78 -9.59 19.91 -9.97
N THR A 79 -8.65 20.37 -10.78
CA THR A 79 -7.24 19.95 -10.72
C THR A 79 -6.64 20.21 -9.34
N PHE A 80 -6.94 21.36 -8.74
CA PHE A 80 -6.38 21.76 -7.45
C PHE A 80 -7.10 21.12 -6.27
N ILE A 81 -8.39 20.82 -6.40
CA ILE A 81 -9.11 19.97 -5.44
C ILE A 81 -8.44 18.58 -5.37
N LYS A 82 -8.21 17.94 -6.51
CA LYS A 82 -7.53 16.65 -6.60
C LYS A 82 -6.06 16.70 -6.13
N LEU A 83 -5.36 17.80 -6.41
CA LEU A 83 -4.02 18.03 -5.85
C LEU A 83 -4.05 18.11 -4.33
N GLY A 84 -5.02 18.82 -3.75
CA GLY A 84 -5.20 18.89 -2.31
C GLY A 84 -5.53 17.53 -1.68
N GLN A 85 -6.40 16.74 -2.33
CA GLN A 85 -6.70 15.38 -1.92
C GLN A 85 -5.45 14.49 -1.96
N LEU A 86 -4.61 14.58 -3.00
CA LEU A 86 -3.32 13.89 -3.05
C LEU A 86 -2.40 14.34 -1.90
N LEU A 87 -2.26 15.63 -1.68
CA LEU A 87 -1.42 16.18 -0.61
C LEU A 87 -1.90 15.75 0.78
N SER A 88 -3.20 15.51 0.98
CA SER A 88 -3.74 14.98 2.24
C SER A 88 -3.28 13.55 2.55
N THR A 89 -2.72 12.84 1.58
CA THR A 89 -2.15 11.50 1.78
C THR A 89 -0.63 11.52 2.00
N ARG A 90 -0.03 12.71 2.12
CA ARG A 90 1.42 12.91 2.19
C ARG A 90 1.84 13.55 3.53
N PRO A 91 1.88 12.77 4.64
CA PRO A 91 2.30 13.27 5.95
C PRO A 91 3.78 13.66 6.01
N ASP A 92 4.56 13.25 5.02
CA ASP A 92 5.96 13.67 4.82
C ASP A 92 6.11 15.09 4.27
N LEU A 93 5.04 15.66 3.70
CA LEU A 93 5.06 16.98 3.09
C LEU A 93 4.33 18.05 3.91
N LEU A 94 3.28 17.68 4.61
CA LEU A 94 2.39 18.61 5.28
C LEU A 94 2.13 18.23 6.74
N PRO A 95 2.07 19.22 7.65
CA PRO A 95 1.67 19.02 9.04
C PRO A 95 0.22 18.53 9.19
N PRO A 96 -0.10 17.82 10.29
CA PRO A 96 -1.43 17.25 10.51
C PRO A 96 -2.62 18.19 10.30
N PRO A 97 -2.62 19.46 10.75
CA PRO A 97 -3.77 20.35 10.54
C PRO A 97 -4.08 20.61 9.07
N TYR A 98 -3.05 20.63 8.21
CA TYR A 98 -3.23 20.81 6.75
C TYR A 98 -3.74 19.52 6.10
N ILE A 99 -3.24 18.38 6.54
CA ILE A 99 -3.73 17.07 6.08
C ILE A 99 -5.21 16.92 6.39
N GLU A 100 -5.63 17.28 7.61
CA GLU A 100 -7.04 17.22 8.03
C GLU A 100 -7.93 18.18 7.21
N ALA A 101 -7.48 19.42 6.99
CA ALA A 101 -8.22 20.40 6.20
C ALA A 101 -8.36 19.95 4.73
N LEU A 102 -7.25 19.47 4.13
CA LEU A 102 -7.25 18.99 2.75
C LEU A 102 -8.02 17.68 2.56
N ALA A 103 -8.08 16.82 3.57
CA ALA A 103 -8.88 15.60 3.54
C ALA A 103 -10.39 15.88 3.48
N ARG A 104 -10.83 17.09 3.87
CA ARG A 104 -12.24 17.52 3.80
C ARG A 104 -12.62 18.15 2.47
N LEU A 105 -11.67 18.32 1.54
CA LEU A 105 -11.94 18.86 0.21
C LEU A 105 -13.03 18.04 -0.48
N GLN A 106 -14.17 18.66 -0.72
CA GLN A 106 -15.33 18.02 -1.35
C GLN A 106 -15.40 18.40 -2.81
N ASP A 107 -15.79 17.43 -3.62
CA ASP A 107 -16.01 17.59 -5.05
C ASP A 107 -17.39 18.23 -5.38
N LYS A 108 -17.97 19.05 -4.50
CA LYS A 108 -19.27 19.69 -4.75
C LYS A 108 -19.08 20.87 -5.69
N VAL A 109 -19.52 20.71 -6.91
CA VAL A 109 -19.48 21.74 -7.96
C VAL A 109 -20.88 21.90 -8.56
N GLU A 110 -21.23 23.11 -9.04
CA GLU A 110 -22.49 23.32 -9.72
C GLU A 110 -22.65 22.40 -10.94
N PRO A 111 -23.85 21.82 -11.16
CA PRO A 111 -24.13 21.01 -12.33
C PRO A 111 -23.95 21.83 -13.63
N PHE A 112 -23.51 21.16 -14.68
CA PHE A 112 -23.58 21.73 -16.03
C PHE A 112 -24.95 21.46 -16.70
N SER A 113 -25.25 22.16 -17.80
CA SER A 113 -26.58 22.16 -18.41
C SER A 113 -26.98 20.78 -18.95
N TYR A 114 -28.29 20.54 -19.00
CA TYR A 114 -28.82 19.29 -19.56
C TYR A 114 -28.54 19.16 -21.06
N GLU A 115 -28.50 20.26 -21.78
CA GLU A 115 -28.17 20.32 -23.21
C GLU A 115 -26.73 19.80 -23.45
N GLU A 116 -25.79 20.14 -22.56
CA GLU A 116 -24.44 19.61 -22.61
C GLU A 116 -24.39 18.10 -22.31
N VAL A 117 -25.21 17.63 -21.34
CA VAL A 117 -25.39 16.20 -21.06
C VAL A 117 -25.87 15.44 -22.29
N GLU A 118 -26.95 15.92 -22.91
CA GLU A 118 -27.53 15.31 -24.12
C GLU A 118 -26.52 15.27 -25.26
N HIS A 119 -25.75 16.35 -25.44
CA HIS A 119 -24.73 16.44 -26.46
C HIS A 119 -23.62 15.39 -26.22
N ILE A 120 -23.05 15.32 -25.02
CA ILE A 120 -21.98 14.40 -24.68
C ILE A 120 -22.44 12.94 -24.82
N VAL A 121 -23.60 12.59 -24.26
CA VAL A 121 -24.11 11.22 -24.35
C VAL A 121 -24.40 10.82 -25.80
N THR A 122 -24.97 11.75 -26.61
CA THR A 122 -25.24 11.49 -28.03
C THR A 122 -23.96 11.31 -28.83
N GLU A 123 -22.94 12.13 -28.58
CA GLU A 123 -21.61 12.01 -29.21
C GLU A 123 -20.94 10.68 -28.87
N GLU A 124 -20.89 10.34 -27.58
CA GLU A 124 -20.18 9.16 -27.07
C GLU A 124 -20.86 7.83 -27.44
N LEU A 125 -22.19 7.77 -27.41
CA LEU A 125 -22.93 6.57 -27.76
C LEU A 125 -23.27 6.48 -29.26
N GLY A 126 -23.08 7.54 -30.04
CA GLY A 126 -23.37 7.59 -31.46
C GLY A 126 -24.86 7.55 -31.79
N VAL A 127 -25.75 7.68 -30.79
CA VAL A 127 -27.21 7.66 -30.94
C VAL A 127 -27.84 8.72 -30.03
N ARG A 128 -29.00 9.21 -30.43
CA ARG A 128 -29.74 10.19 -29.62
C ARG A 128 -30.08 9.60 -28.25
N LEU A 129 -30.02 10.40 -27.21
CA LEU A 129 -30.31 10.01 -25.83
C LEU A 129 -31.70 9.32 -25.72
N SER A 130 -32.73 9.85 -26.38
CA SER A 130 -34.09 9.24 -26.43
C SER A 130 -34.14 7.87 -27.14
N LYS A 131 -33.13 7.51 -27.91
CA LYS A 131 -32.97 6.17 -28.52
C LYS A 131 -32.18 5.23 -27.65
N ALA A 132 -31.18 5.74 -26.93
CA ALA A 132 -30.37 4.93 -26.02
C ALA A 132 -31.16 4.50 -24.79
N PHE A 133 -31.86 5.42 -24.15
CA PHE A 133 -32.60 5.18 -22.90
C PHE A 133 -34.12 5.21 -23.11
N GLY A 134 -34.86 4.50 -22.25
CA GLY A 134 -36.32 4.59 -22.15
C GLY A 134 -36.74 5.88 -21.47
N GLU A 135 -36.10 6.19 -20.34
CA GLU A 135 -36.26 7.43 -19.58
C GLU A 135 -34.88 7.95 -19.17
N PHE A 136 -34.74 9.26 -19.07
CA PHE A 136 -33.51 9.90 -18.61
C PHE A 136 -33.87 11.17 -17.82
N SER A 137 -33.40 11.25 -16.56
CA SER A 137 -33.69 12.41 -15.69
C SER A 137 -32.95 13.64 -16.19
N THR A 138 -33.68 14.76 -16.28
CA THR A 138 -33.09 16.06 -16.59
C THR A 138 -32.31 16.65 -15.41
N GLU A 139 -32.71 16.31 -14.18
CA GLU A 139 -32.03 16.74 -12.97
C GLU A 139 -30.99 15.71 -12.57
N PRO A 140 -29.73 16.13 -12.25
CA PRO A 140 -28.71 15.22 -11.77
C PRO A 140 -28.99 14.76 -10.35
N LEU A 141 -28.66 13.50 -10.04
CA LEU A 141 -28.64 12.95 -8.68
C LEU A 141 -27.48 13.55 -7.85
N ALA A 142 -26.36 13.80 -8.50
CA ALA A 142 -25.16 14.37 -7.90
C ALA A 142 -24.31 15.06 -8.96
N ALA A 143 -23.57 16.10 -8.53
CA ALA A 143 -22.54 16.74 -9.34
C ALA A 143 -21.21 16.77 -8.56
N ALA A 144 -20.13 16.43 -9.26
CA ALA A 144 -18.77 16.39 -8.73
C ALA A 144 -17.83 17.23 -9.60
N SER A 145 -16.57 17.37 -9.17
CA SER A 145 -15.57 18.17 -9.87
C SER A 145 -15.33 17.73 -11.31
N LEU A 146 -15.36 16.42 -11.58
CA LEU A 146 -15.08 15.85 -12.90
C LEU A 146 -16.31 15.52 -13.73
N GLY A 147 -17.51 15.49 -13.14
CA GLY A 147 -18.73 15.11 -13.85
C GLY A 147 -20.00 15.18 -13.02
N GLN A 148 -21.09 14.73 -13.57
CA GLN A 148 -22.37 14.61 -12.86
C GLN A 148 -23.05 13.27 -13.16
N VAL A 149 -23.96 12.86 -12.30
CA VAL A 149 -24.64 11.56 -12.35
C VAL A 149 -26.14 11.79 -12.52
N HIS A 150 -26.73 11.12 -13.52
CA HIS A 150 -28.15 11.15 -13.79
C HIS A 150 -28.78 9.77 -13.62
N ARG A 151 -30.05 9.73 -13.21
CA ARG A 151 -30.86 8.52 -13.22
C ARG A 151 -31.41 8.28 -14.62
N ALA A 152 -31.40 7.03 -15.05
CA ALA A 152 -31.98 6.66 -16.34
C ALA A 152 -32.60 5.25 -16.25
N THR A 153 -33.41 4.91 -17.25
CA THR A 153 -34.00 3.57 -17.45
C THR A 153 -33.56 3.07 -18.82
N LEU A 154 -32.96 1.90 -18.88
CA LEU A 154 -32.63 1.25 -20.14
C LEU A 154 -33.91 0.82 -20.88
N ARG A 155 -33.78 0.46 -22.16
CA ARG A 155 -34.92 0.00 -22.99
C ARG A 155 -35.55 -1.30 -22.51
N ASP A 156 -34.83 -2.11 -21.77
CA ASP A 156 -35.31 -3.35 -21.15
C ASP A 156 -36.01 -3.13 -19.79
N GLY A 157 -36.08 -1.87 -19.33
CA GLY A 157 -36.69 -1.49 -18.05
C GLY A 157 -35.74 -1.48 -16.86
N ARG A 158 -34.45 -1.84 -17.04
CA ARG A 158 -33.44 -1.82 -15.97
C ARG A 158 -33.14 -0.39 -15.56
N LEU A 159 -33.17 -0.13 -14.24
CA LEU A 159 -32.79 1.16 -13.67
C LEU A 159 -31.27 1.27 -13.60
N VAL A 160 -30.75 2.39 -14.08
CA VAL A 160 -29.30 2.67 -14.13
C VAL A 160 -29.01 4.10 -13.67
N VAL A 161 -27.75 4.35 -13.34
CA VAL A 161 -27.18 5.69 -13.25
C VAL A 161 -26.19 5.87 -14.39
N VAL A 162 -26.15 7.10 -14.89
CA VAL A 162 -25.25 7.52 -15.96
C VAL A 162 -24.36 8.63 -15.42
N LYS A 163 -23.08 8.36 -15.27
CA LYS A 163 -22.03 9.34 -14.88
C LYS A 163 -21.48 9.94 -16.16
N ILE A 164 -21.57 11.25 -16.30
CA ILE A 164 -21.19 12.01 -17.50
C ILE A 164 -20.06 12.97 -17.12
N GLN A 165 -18.97 12.92 -17.87
CA GLN A 165 -17.82 13.79 -17.66
C GLN A 165 -18.16 15.24 -18.03
N ARG A 166 -17.64 16.17 -17.23
CA ARG A 166 -17.81 17.62 -17.48
C ARG A 166 -17.21 18.02 -18.83
N PRO A 167 -17.88 18.88 -19.61
CA PRO A 167 -17.35 19.35 -20.88
C PRO A 167 -16.01 20.08 -20.69
N ASN A 168 -15.08 19.87 -21.60
CA ASN A 168 -13.74 20.49 -21.66
C ASN A 168 -12.86 20.28 -20.41
N ILE A 169 -13.25 19.38 -19.50
CA ILE A 169 -12.50 19.15 -18.26
C ILE A 169 -11.09 18.59 -18.52
N ARG A 170 -10.96 17.75 -19.57
CA ARG A 170 -9.69 17.15 -19.94
C ARG A 170 -8.67 18.19 -20.38
N GLU A 171 -9.10 19.13 -21.24
CA GLU A 171 -8.27 20.22 -21.75
C GLU A 171 -7.82 21.13 -20.60
N GLN A 172 -8.76 21.49 -19.72
CA GLN A 172 -8.48 22.31 -18.53
C GLN A 172 -7.46 21.63 -17.61
N ILE A 173 -7.63 20.33 -17.32
CA ILE A 173 -6.72 19.58 -16.47
C ILE A 173 -5.33 19.48 -17.09
N ILE A 174 -5.22 19.26 -18.40
CA ILE A 174 -3.94 19.20 -19.10
C ILE A 174 -3.21 20.56 -18.98
N GLU A 175 -3.91 21.68 -19.20
CA GLU A 175 -3.35 23.01 -19.06
C GLU A 175 -2.83 23.28 -17.63
N ASP A 176 -3.62 22.89 -16.62
CA ASP A 176 -3.24 23.03 -15.21
C ASP A 176 -2.02 22.19 -14.88
N LEU A 177 -1.97 20.93 -15.33
CA LEU A 177 -0.87 20.01 -15.09
C LEU A 177 0.43 20.44 -15.80
N GLU A 178 0.34 20.95 -17.03
CA GLU A 178 1.50 21.54 -17.73
C GLU A 178 2.06 22.72 -16.92
N SER A 179 1.18 23.58 -16.43
CA SER A 179 1.58 24.74 -15.61
C SER A 179 2.24 24.32 -14.31
N LEU A 180 1.68 23.33 -13.61
CA LEU A 180 2.27 22.77 -12.39
C LEU A 180 3.62 22.10 -12.65
N ALA A 181 3.77 21.34 -13.75
CA ALA A 181 5.01 20.67 -14.11
C ALA A 181 6.15 21.66 -14.40
N GLU A 182 5.83 22.76 -15.11
CA GLU A 182 6.82 23.81 -15.40
C GLU A 182 7.30 24.49 -14.10
N ILE A 183 6.39 24.83 -13.19
CA ILE A 183 6.72 25.43 -11.89
C ILE A 183 7.54 24.44 -11.04
N ALA A 184 7.11 23.19 -10.94
CA ALA A 184 7.84 22.16 -10.22
C ALA A 184 9.27 21.98 -10.73
N GLY A 185 9.45 21.96 -12.07
CA GLY A 185 10.78 21.90 -12.70
C GLY A 185 11.68 23.09 -12.37
N VAL A 186 11.11 24.28 -12.21
CA VAL A 186 11.87 25.45 -11.75
C VAL A 186 12.26 25.34 -10.28
N LEU A 187 11.31 24.91 -9.41
CA LEU A 187 11.57 24.70 -7.98
C LEU A 187 12.67 23.65 -7.77
N ASP A 188 12.64 22.52 -8.48
CA ASP A 188 13.64 21.46 -8.37
C ASP A 188 15.05 21.94 -8.77
N ARG A 189 15.14 22.79 -9.79
CA ARG A 189 16.44 23.30 -10.26
C ARG A 189 17.02 24.40 -9.36
N ARG A 190 16.17 25.26 -8.80
CA ARG A 190 16.61 26.52 -8.16
C ARG A 190 16.54 26.52 -6.64
N THR A 191 15.79 25.60 -6.01
CA THR A 191 15.61 25.60 -4.56
C THR A 191 16.20 24.35 -3.90
N LYS A 192 16.65 24.48 -2.65
CA LYS A 192 17.10 23.33 -1.84
C LYS A 192 15.95 22.35 -1.59
N ILE A 193 14.77 22.89 -1.35
CA ILE A 193 13.53 22.14 -1.12
C ILE A 193 13.16 21.31 -2.34
N GLY A 194 13.17 21.89 -3.54
CA GLY A 194 12.91 21.16 -4.78
C GLY A 194 13.88 20.01 -5.00
N LYS A 195 15.17 20.23 -4.73
CA LYS A 195 16.21 19.18 -4.81
C LYS A 195 15.97 18.05 -3.80
N ARG A 196 15.40 18.33 -2.62
CA ARG A 196 15.10 17.33 -1.59
C ARG A 196 13.86 16.50 -1.91
N TYR A 197 12.77 17.15 -2.37
CA TYR A 197 11.46 16.52 -2.53
C TYR A 197 11.13 16.10 -3.97
N HIS A 198 11.88 16.57 -4.97
CA HIS A 198 11.66 16.24 -6.39
C HIS A 198 10.22 16.47 -6.85
N PHE A 199 9.74 17.71 -6.75
CA PHE A 199 8.36 18.09 -7.08
C PHE A 199 7.95 17.70 -8.51
N SER A 200 8.87 17.74 -9.48
CA SER A 200 8.59 17.32 -10.86
C SER A 200 8.15 15.86 -10.94
N GLY A 201 8.78 14.96 -10.17
CA GLY A 201 8.38 13.55 -10.10
C GLY A 201 6.99 13.37 -9.50
N MET A 202 6.68 14.16 -8.46
CA MET A 202 5.37 14.17 -7.82
C MET A 202 4.25 14.65 -8.77
N ILE A 203 4.52 15.73 -9.52
CA ILE A 203 3.54 16.24 -10.51
C ILE A 203 3.39 15.27 -11.68
N GLU A 204 4.45 14.57 -12.09
CA GLU A 204 4.35 13.54 -13.14
C GLU A 204 3.47 12.36 -12.69
N GLU A 205 3.59 11.91 -11.45
CA GLU A 205 2.75 10.85 -10.88
C GLU A 205 1.30 11.31 -10.75
N PHE A 206 1.08 12.53 -10.24
CA PHE A 206 -0.23 13.15 -10.19
C PHE A 206 -0.88 13.28 -11.57
N HIS A 207 -0.11 13.69 -12.58
CA HIS A 207 -0.56 13.75 -13.97
C HIS A 207 -1.06 12.38 -14.45
N LYS A 208 -0.28 11.30 -14.24
CA LYS A 208 -0.66 9.93 -14.63
C LYS A 208 -1.96 9.50 -13.95
N THR A 209 -2.09 9.78 -12.66
CA THR A 209 -3.27 9.43 -11.87
C THR A 209 -4.50 10.20 -12.32
N LEU A 210 -4.40 11.52 -12.47
CA LEU A 210 -5.53 12.37 -12.82
C LEU A 210 -6.03 12.13 -14.26
N ILE A 211 -5.11 11.95 -15.21
CA ILE A 211 -5.48 11.57 -16.59
C ILE A 211 -6.13 10.18 -16.64
N ALA A 212 -5.71 9.28 -15.75
CA ALA A 212 -6.32 7.96 -15.64
C ALA A 212 -7.75 8.03 -15.10
N GLU A 213 -8.05 8.95 -14.17
CA GLU A 213 -9.38 9.20 -13.61
C GLU A 213 -10.36 9.79 -14.64
N LEU A 214 -9.84 10.43 -15.71
CA LEU A 214 -10.64 10.95 -16.83
C LEU A 214 -11.07 9.87 -17.83
N ASP A 215 -10.72 8.62 -17.67
CA ASP A 215 -11.17 7.52 -18.54
C ASP A 215 -12.11 6.59 -17.76
N TYR A 216 -13.41 6.81 -17.87
CA TYR A 216 -14.43 6.02 -17.18
C TYR A 216 -14.47 4.54 -17.56
N ARG A 217 -13.81 4.11 -18.65
CA ARG A 217 -13.62 2.69 -18.95
C ARG A 217 -12.77 1.99 -17.88
N ARG A 218 -11.86 2.72 -17.23
CA ARG A 218 -11.05 2.21 -16.12
C ARG A 218 -11.91 2.00 -14.87
N GLU A 219 -12.77 2.97 -14.55
CA GLU A 219 -13.72 2.84 -13.44
C GLU A 219 -14.70 1.70 -13.68
N ALA A 220 -15.21 1.52 -14.91
CA ALA A 220 -16.02 0.37 -15.30
C ALA A 220 -15.28 -0.97 -15.11
N GLY A 221 -14.01 -1.03 -15.50
CA GLY A 221 -13.16 -2.19 -15.27
C GLY A 221 -12.94 -2.48 -13.78
N ASN A 222 -12.73 -1.45 -12.97
CA ASN A 222 -12.57 -1.55 -11.52
C ASN A 222 -13.84 -2.07 -10.85
N LEU A 223 -15.01 -1.52 -11.23
CA LEU A 223 -16.32 -1.97 -10.75
C LEU A 223 -16.54 -3.46 -11.04
N THR A 224 -16.28 -3.88 -12.28
CA THR A 224 -16.40 -5.27 -12.68
C THR A 224 -15.49 -6.17 -11.86
N LEU A 225 -14.21 -5.81 -11.76
CA LEU A 225 -13.22 -6.59 -11.02
C LEU A 225 -13.58 -6.70 -9.53
N LEU A 226 -14.00 -5.59 -8.91
CA LEU A 226 -14.38 -5.60 -7.50
C LEU A 226 -15.65 -6.40 -7.26
N ALA A 227 -16.67 -6.27 -8.13
CA ALA A 227 -17.90 -7.05 -8.05
C ALA A 227 -17.63 -8.56 -8.14
N ASP A 228 -16.71 -8.97 -9.02
CA ASP A 228 -16.32 -10.37 -9.17
C ASP A 228 -15.52 -10.86 -7.96
N ASN A 229 -14.59 -10.07 -7.46
CA ASN A 229 -13.81 -10.39 -6.28
C ASN A 229 -14.67 -10.52 -5.02
N LEU A 230 -15.74 -9.73 -4.90
CA LEU A 230 -16.62 -9.72 -3.73
C LEU A 230 -17.89 -10.58 -3.89
N SER A 231 -18.00 -11.38 -4.94
CA SER A 231 -19.19 -12.21 -5.25
C SER A 231 -19.56 -13.22 -4.15
N GLU A 232 -18.63 -13.57 -3.24
CA GLU A 232 -18.88 -14.44 -2.09
C GLU A 232 -19.55 -13.73 -0.89
N PHE A 233 -19.65 -12.38 -0.93
CA PHE A 233 -20.22 -11.56 0.15
C PHE A 233 -21.66 -11.16 -0.20
N GLU A 234 -22.63 -11.82 0.41
CA GLU A 234 -24.05 -11.64 0.07
C GLU A 234 -24.58 -10.25 0.45
N ARG A 235 -24.01 -9.65 1.50
CA ARG A 235 -24.42 -8.34 2.01
C ARG A 235 -23.61 -7.18 1.44
N ILE A 236 -22.68 -7.45 0.51
CA ILE A 236 -21.89 -6.39 -0.15
C ILE A 236 -22.32 -6.30 -1.62
N VAL A 237 -22.62 -5.08 -2.05
CA VAL A 237 -23.06 -4.79 -3.44
C VAL A 237 -22.05 -3.88 -4.10
N VAL A 238 -21.67 -4.19 -5.32
CA VAL A 238 -20.91 -3.33 -6.21
C VAL A 238 -21.72 -3.16 -7.49
N PRO A 239 -22.08 -1.94 -7.92
CA PRO A 239 -22.86 -1.73 -9.13
C PRO A 239 -22.10 -2.26 -10.34
N ARG A 240 -22.81 -2.98 -11.23
CA ARG A 240 -22.19 -3.50 -12.44
C ARG A 240 -22.33 -2.49 -13.57
N PRO A 241 -21.27 -2.18 -14.29
CA PRO A 241 -21.34 -1.32 -15.46
C PRO A 241 -22.09 -2.01 -16.60
N VAL A 242 -22.69 -1.21 -17.47
CA VAL A 242 -23.32 -1.66 -18.72
C VAL A 242 -22.35 -1.36 -19.86
N PRO A 243 -21.62 -2.38 -20.39
CA PRO A 243 -20.50 -2.12 -21.31
C PRO A 243 -20.89 -1.35 -22.57
N ASP A 244 -22.04 -1.70 -23.18
CA ASP A 244 -22.52 -1.07 -24.41
C ASP A 244 -22.94 0.41 -24.24
N TYR A 245 -23.11 0.85 -22.99
CA TYR A 245 -23.47 2.22 -22.61
C TYR A 245 -22.34 2.93 -21.84
N SER A 246 -21.13 2.39 -21.88
CA SER A 246 -19.98 2.94 -21.17
C SER A 246 -18.83 3.22 -22.13
N THR A 247 -18.31 4.45 -22.05
CA THR A 247 -17.23 4.97 -22.91
C THR A 247 -16.16 5.67 -22.05
N ALA A 248 -15.25 6.41 -22.65
CA ALA A 248 -14.28 7.20 -21.89
C ALA A 248 -14.91 8.34 -21.08
N ARG A 249 -16.03 8.92 -21.56
CA ARG A 249 -16.68 10.11 -20.97
C ARG A 249 -18.04 9.83 -20.36
N VAL A 250 -18.60 8.63 -20.57
CA VAL A 250 -19.91 8.21 -20.07
C VAL A 250 -19.76 6.85 -19.40
N LEU A 251 -20.19 6.72 -18.15
CA LEU A 251 -20.24 5.44 -17.42
C LEU A 251 -21.70 5.17 -17.03
N THR A 252 -22.25 4.10 -17.56
CA THR A 252 -23.58 3.60 -17.19
C THR A 252 -23.44 2.36 -16.33
N MET A 253 -24.09 2.33 -15.17
CA MET A 253 -24.04 1.21 -14.22
C MET A 253 -25.37 1.06 -13.48
N ASP A 254 -25.54 -0.05 -12.75
CA ASP A 254 -26.72 -0.32 -11.95
C ASP A 254 -27.06 0.85 -11.02
N TYR A 255 -28.35 1.20 -10.96
CA TYR A 255 -28.85 2.09 -9.91
C TYR A 255 -29.00 1.30 -8.61
N ILE A 256 -28.37 1.80 -7.56
CA ILE A 256 -28.51 1.22 -6.22
C ILE A 256 -29.47 2.11 -5.41
N ALA A 257 -30.61 1.53 -5.04
CA ALA A 257 -31.57 2.17 -4.14
C ALA A 257 -31.04 2.09 -2.70
N GLY A 258 -31.03 3.21 -1.98
CA GLY A 258 -30.52 3.30 -0.62
C GLY A 258 -30.07 4.70 -0.25
N HIS A 259 -29.48 4.83 0.92
CA HIS A 259 -29.04 6.09 1.51
C HIS A 259 -27.54 6.06 1.81
N LYS A 260 -26.88 7.20 1.71
CA LYS A 260 -25.50 7.35 2.18
C LYS A 260 -25.41 6.95 3.63
N ILE A 261 -24.34 6.23 3.98
CA ILE A 261 -24.19 5.67 5.33
C ILE A 261 -24.16 6.76 6.42
N ASP A 262 -23.62 7.95 6.12
CA ASP A 262 -23.59 9.11 7.02
C ASP A 262 -24.93 9.86 7.11
N GLY A 263 -25.87 9.57 6.23
CA GLY A 263 -27.23 10.13 6.21
C GLY A 263 -28.30 9.22 6.81
N VAL A 264 -27.95 7.99 7.21
CA VAL A 264 -28.89 7.03 7.77
C VAL A 264 -29.27 7.47 9.20
N SER A 265 -30.56 7.54 9.49
CA SER A 265 -31.01 7.91 10.84
C SER A 265 -30.70 6.80 11.85
N PRO A 266 -30.37 7.15 13.12
CA PRO A 266 -30.16 6.14 14.16
C PRO A 266 -31.35 5.19 14.37
N VAL A 267 -32.57 5.64 14.06
CA VAL A 267 -33.77 4.81 14.16
C VAL A 267 -33.81 3.77 13.03
N ALA A 268 -33.42 4.13 11.81
CA ALA A 268 -33.35 3.18 10.69
C ALA A 268 -32.27 2.10 10.95
N LEU A 269 -31.19 2.45 11.61
CA LEU A 269 -30.14 1.48 11.99
C LEU A 269 -30.60 0.43 13.01
N LEU A 270 -31.67 0.70 13.79
CA LEU A 270 -32.23 -0.29 14.73
C LEU A 270 -32.95 -1.46 14.03
N GLU A 271 -33.37 -1.26 12.78
CA GLU A 271 -34.04 -2.30 11.97
C GLU A 271 -33.03 -3.20 11.24
N VAL A 272 -31.75 -2.81 11.23
CA VAL A 272 -30.68 -3.48 10.46
C VAL A 272 -29.73 -4.23 11.41
N ASP A 273 -29.28 -5.42 11.00
CA ASP A 273 -28.21 -6.16 11.70
C ASP A 273 -26.85 -5.48 11.43
N GLY A 274 -26.59 -4.37 12.11
CA GLY A 274 -25.41 -3.54 11.93
C GLY A 274 -24.10 -4.27 12.23
N ASP A 275 -24.09 -5.16 13.25
CA ASP A 275 -22.91 -5.94 13.61
C ASP A 275 -22.52 -6.90 12.49
N ALA A 276 -23.48 -7.59 11.90
CA ALA A 276 -23.22 -8.49 10.78
C ALA A 276 -22.77 -7.74 9.52
N LEU A 277 -23.33 -6.55 9.26
CA LEU A 277 -22.89 -5.71 8.12
C LEU A 277 -21.48 -5.18 8.32
N ALA A 278 -21.15 -4.67 9.52
CA ALA A 278 -19.81 -4.19 9.84
C ALA A 278 -18.77 -5.31 9.73
N GLU A 279 -19.05 -6.50 10.29
CA GLU A 279 -18.16 -7.65 10.19
C GLU A 279 -17.96 -8.10 8.74
N GLU A 280 -19.02 -8.15 7.93
CA GLU A 280 -18.92 -8.57 6.54
C GLU A 280 -18.19 -7.55 5.68
N LEU A 281 -18.43 -6.25 5.91
CA LEU A 281 -17.72 -5.17 5.24
C LEU A 281 -16.21 -5.22 5.56
N PHE A 282 -15.87 -5.39 6.84
CA PHE A 282 -14.48 -5.53 7.26
C PHE A 282 -13.81 -6.74 6.62
N ARG A 283 -14.46 -7.89 6.62
CA ARG A 283 -13.98 -9.11 5.94
C ARG A 283 -13.76 -8.89 4.45
N ALA A 284 -14.68 -8.19 3.78
CA ALA A 284 -14.56 -7.87 2.36
C ALA A 284 -13.32 -7.00 2.10
N TYR A 285 -13.04 -6.02 2.95
CA TYR A 285 -11.85 -5.20 2.84
C TYR A 285 -10.56 -5.97 3.15
N LEU A 286 -10.54 -6.78 4.18
CA LEU A 286 -9.38 -7.64 4.46
C LEU A 286 -9.07 -8.57 3.29
N LYS A 287 -10.09 -9.11 2.61
CA LYS A 287 -9.90 -9.91 1.40
C LYS A 287 -9.34 -9.08 0.25
N GLN A 288 -9.92 -7.91 -0.03
CA GLN A 288 -9.42 -7.00 -1.07
C GLN A 288 -7.93 -6.69 -0.89
N ILE A 289 -7.52 -6.33 0.33
CA ILE A 289 -6.16 -5.91 0.65
C ILE A 289 -5.21 -7.11 0.66
N PHE A 290 -5.51 -8.14 1.46
CA PHE A 290 -4.55 -9.19 1.78
C PHE A 290 -4.64 -10.42 0.86
N VAL A 291 -5.75 -10.63 0.15
CA VAL A 291 -5.92 -11.77 -0.76
C VAL A 291 -5.89 -11.34 -2.21
N ASP A 292 -6.72 -10.36 -2.57
CA ASP A 292 -6.86 -9.94 -3.97
C ASP A 292 -5.73 -9.00 -4.39
N GLY A 293 -5.22 -8.17 -3.47
CA GLY A 293 -4.23 -7.14 -3.73
C GLY A 293 -4.78 -6.01 -4.61
N PHE A 294 -6.09 -5.88 -4.62
CA PHE A 294 -6.84 -4.85 -5.31
C PHE A 294 -7.96 -4.38 -4.40
N PHE A 295 -7.95 -3.11 -4.00
CA PHE A 295 -8.90 -2.60 -3.04
C PHE A 295 -9.40 -1.20 -3.37
N HIS A 296 -10.61 -0.89 -2.92
CA HIS A 296 -11.17 0.45 -2.97
C HIS A 296 -10.39 1.33 -1.98
N ALA A 297 -9.67 2.32 -2.51
CA ALA A 297 -8.72 3.13 -1.77
C ALA A 297 -9.36 4.29 -1.01
N ASP A 298 -10.57 4.70 -1.37
CA ASP A 298 -11.30 5.80 -0.74
C ASP A 298 -12.74 5.44 -0.35
N PRO A 299 -12.95 4.53 0.63
CA PRO A 299 -14.29 4.19 1.15
C PRO A 299 -14.84 5.32 2.02
N HIS A 300 -14.92 6.52 1.43
CA HIS A 300 -15.51 7.66 2.11
C HIS A 300 -17.00 7.38 2.39
N PRO A 301 -17.57 7.81 3.54
CA PRO A 301 -18.99 7.61 3.84
C PRO A 301 -19.96 8.05 2.73
N GLY A 302 -19.56 9.03 1.91
CA GLY A 302 -20.31 9.45 0.74
C GLY A 302 -20.33 8.43 -0.41
N ASN A 303 -19.39 7.47 -0.45
CA ASN A 303 -19.25 6.43 -1.46
C ASN A 303 -19.76 5.07 -0.98
N VAL A 304 -20.27 5.00 0.25
CA VAL A 304 -20.82 3.78 0.86
C VAL A 304 -22.28 4.02 1.19
N PHE A 305 -23.15 3.15 0.66
CA PHE A 305 -24.60 3.25 0.86
C PHE A 305 -25.10 2.06 1.67
N LEU A 306 -26.06 2.31 2.55
CA LEU A 306 -26.97 1.29 3.07
C LEU A 306 -28.13 1.17 2.09
N THR A 307 -28.30 0.02 1.49
CA THR A 307 -29.36 -0.23 0.51
C THR A 307 -30.69 -0.50 1.17
N ASP A 308 -31.80 -0.33 0.42
CA ASP A 308 -33.16 -0.55 0.93
C ASP A 308 -33.44 -2.04 1.27
N ASP A 309 -32.57 -2.95 0.86
CA ASP A 309 -32.60 -4.40 1.17
C ASP A 309 -31.50 -4.82 2.16
N ASP A 310 -31.08 -3.90 3.04
CA ASP A 310 -30.17 -4.11 4.17
C ASP A 310 -28.79 -4.65 3.76
N ARG A 311 -28.24 -4.16 2.66
CA ARG A 311 -26.87 -4.46 2.21
C ARG A 311 -26.01 -3.19 2.19
N VAL A 312 -24.70 -3.37 2.13
CA VAL A 312 -23.74 -2.28 1.96
C VAL A 312 -23.30 -2.21 0.50
N ALA A 313 -23.52 -1.08 -0.14
CA ALA A 313 -23.04 -0.84 -1.51
C ALA A 313 -21.76 0.01 -1.50
N LEU A 314 -20.77 -0.44 -2.28
CA LEU A 314 -19.53 0.29 -2.53
C LEU A 314 -19.64 0.95 -3.90
N LEU A 315 -19.68 2.28 -3.90
CA LEU A 315 -19.84 3.11 -5.08
C LEU A 315 -18.52 3.85 -5.39
N ASP A 316 -18.42 4.41 -6.58
CA ASP A 316 -17.30 5.24 -7.04
C ASP A 316 -15.91 4.59 -6.89
N LEU A 317 -15.57 3.73 -7.85
CA LEU A 317 -14.24 3.08 -7.91
C LEU A 317 -13.24 3.85 -8.80
N GLY A 318 -13.36 5.18 -8.83
CA GLY A 318 -12.36 6.06 -9.43
C GLY A 318 -11.01 5.95 -8.75
N MET A 319 -11.00 5.77 -7.42
CA MET A 319 -9.79 5.56 -6.62
C MET A 319 -9.69 4.11 -6.13
N VAL A 320 -8.83 3.35 -6.76
CA VAL A 320 -8.44 2.00 -6.33
C VAL A 320 -6.93 1.90 -6.25
N ASP A 321 -6.44 1.01 -5.41
CA ASP A 321 -5.01 0.76 -5.29
C ASP A 321 -4.69 -0.74 -5.42
N ARG A 322 -3.41 -1.03 -5.73
CA ARG A 322 -2.92 -2.39 -5.97
C ARG A 322 -1.68 -2.67 -5.13
N ILE A 323 -1.77 -3.68 -4.30
CA ILE A 323 -0.70 -4.11 -3.41
C ILE A 323 -0.07 -5.38 -3.97
N GLY A 324 1.24 -5.33 -4.24
CA GLY A 324 1.99 -6.51 -4.70
C GLY A 324 2.09 -7.59 -3.62
N PRO A 325 2.25 -8.89 -4.01
CA PRO A 325 2.19 -10.02 -3.07
C PRO A 325 3.16 -9.93 -1.89
N ARG A 326 4.36 -9.36 -2.12
CA ARG A 326 5.37 -9.18 -1.07
C ARG A 326 4.93 -8.14 -0.03
N LEU A 327 4.41 -7.01 -0.49
CA LEU A 327 3.92 -5.97 0.41
C LEU A 327 2.66 -6.42 1.15
N GLN A 328 1.76 -7.18 0.49
CA GLN A 328 0.60 -7.80 1.15
C GLN A 328 1.00 -8.66 2.36
N GLU A 329 2.06 -9.46 2.21
CA GLU A 329 2.58 -10.31 3.29
C GLU A 329 3.08 -9.47 4.46
N GLN A 330 3.90 -8.45 4.15
CA GLN A 330 4.47 -7.54 5.16
C GLN A 330 3.38 -6.74 5.89
N LEU A 331 2.38 -6.23 5.14
CA LEU A 331 1.25 -5.50 5.72
C LEU A 331 0.37 -6.39 6.60
N LEU A 332 0.12 -7.65 6.20
CA LEU A 332 -0.63 -8.58 7.03
C LEU A 332 0.10 -8.87 8.35
N GLN A 333 1.41 -9.12 8.29
CA GLN A 333 2.24 -9.30 9.48
C GLN A 333 2.20 -8.05 10.38
N MET A 334 2.29 -6.86 9.78
CA MET A 334 2.22 -5.59 10.50
C MET A 334 0.88 -5.37 11.19
N VAL A 335 -0.25 -5.62 10.50
CA VAL A 335 -1.59 -5.50 11.09
C VAL A 335 -1.75 -6.46 12.27
N LEU A 336 -1.28 -7.70 12.14
CA LEU A 336 -1.30 -8.67 13.24
C LEU A 336 -0.42 -8.22 14.41
N ALA A 337 0.81 -7.76 14.13
CA ALA A 337 1.71 -7.27 15.17
C ALA A 337 1.15 -6.06 15.91
N VAL A 338 0.52 -5.10 15.21
CA VAL A 338 -0.20 -3.95 15.82
C VAL A 338 -1.34 -4.46 16.69
N SER A 339 -2.19 -5.37 16.18
CA SER A 339 -3.34 -5.89 16.92
C SER A 339 -2.97 -6.69 18.17
N GLU A 340 -1.74 -7.22 18.23
CA GLU A 340 -1.19 -7.96 19.38
C GLU A 340 -0.24 -7.11 20.24
N GLY A 341 -0.02 -5.83 19.88
CA GLY A 341 0.83 -4.90 20.63
C GLY A 341 2.33 -5.20 20.55
N ARG A 342 2.78 -5.89 19.49
CA ARG A 342 4.18 -6.29 19.30
C ARG A 342 4.99 -5.19 18.60
N ALA A 343 5.34 -4.13 19.32
CA ALA A 343 5.96 -2.92 18.78
C ALA A 343 7.31 -3.17 18.08
N ASP A 344 8.15 -4.07 18.60
CA ASP A 344 9.44 -4.43 17.99
C ASP A 344 9.24 -5.02 16.60
N GLU A 345 8.28 -5.94 16.44
CA GLU A 345 7.98 -6.55 15.15
C GLU A 345 7.38 -5.53 14.16
N VAL A 346 6.53 -4.62 14.64
CA VAL A 346 6.03 -3.49 13.84
C VAL A 346 7.18 -2.64 13.31
N SER A 347 8.15 -2.30 14.17
CA SER A 347 9.33 -1.53 13.80
C SER A 347 10.18 -2.25 12.76
N ASP A 348 10.46 -3.54 12.94
CA ASP A 348 11.24 -4.35 12.01
C ASP A 348 10.59 -4.43 10.62
N ILE A 349 9.27 -4.62 10.59
CA ILE A 349 8.50 -4.66 9.34
C ILE A 349 8.51 -3.28 8.67
N ALA A 350 8.32 -2.21 9.42
CA ALA A 350 8.31 -0.85 8.90
C ALA A 350 9.67 -0.47 8.27
N ILE A 351 10.79 -0.77 8.94
CA ILE A 351 12.14 -0.56 8.41
C ILE A 351 12.37 -1.38 7.13
N LYS A 352 11.82 -2.59 7.06
CA LYS A 352 11.96 -3.48 5.90
C LYS A 352 11.12 -3.05 4.70
N ILE A 353 9.97 -2.40 4.93
CA ILE A 353 9.08 -1.87 3.89
C ILE A 353 9.59 -0.54 3.37
N GLY A 354 10.03 0.34 4.27
CA GLY A 354 10.45 1.70 3.97
C GLY A 354 11.86 1.79 3.38
N GLU A 355 12.16 2.94 2.82
CA GLU A 355 13.49 3.33 2.36
C GLU A 355 14.14 4.26 3.40
N THR A 356 15.24 3.83 4.00
CA THR A 356 15.98 4.65 4.97
C THR A 356 16.82 5.71 4.27
N THR A 357 16.80 6.93 4.81
CA THR A 357 17.67 8.03 4.37
C THR A 357 18.99 8.03 5.16
N GLU A 358 19.96 8.90 4.78
CA GLU A 358 21.21 9.06 5.51
C GLU A 358 21.00 9.62 6.94
N GLU A 359 19.88 10.28 7.19
CA GLU A 359 19.52 10.89 8.49
C GLU A 359 18.72 9.96 9.40
N PHE A 360 18.54 8.66 9.02
CA PHE A 360 17.71 7.72 9.76
C PHE A 360 18.26 7.41 11.15
N ASP A 361 17.45 7.67 12.19
CA ASP A 361 17.69 7.28 13.57
C ASP A 361 16.80 6.07 13.97
N GLU A 362 17.37 4.86 13.86
CA GLU A 362 16.67 3.61 14.19
C GLU A 362 16.20 3.56 15.65
N LYS A 363 17.00 4.08 16.57
CA LYS A 363 16.65 4.02 18.00
C LYS A 363 15.46 4.93 18.31
N GLU A 364 15.49 6.14 17.80
CA GLU A 364 14.38 7.08 17.95
C GLU A 364 13.12 6.56 17.28
N PHE A 365 13.23 6.00 16.07
CA PHE A 365 12.10 5.40 15.37
C PHE A 365 11.45 4.28 16.20
N ARG A 366 12.23 3.32 16.71
CA ARG A 366 11.70 2.21 17.52
C ARG A 366 10.98 2.70 18.78
N GLN A 367 11.53 3.68 19.46
CA GLN A 367 10.91 4.28 20.64
C GLN A 367 9.57 4.95 20.29
N ARG A 368 9.50 5.69 19.19
CA ARG A 368 8.26 6.33 18.73
C ARG A 368 7.20 5.31 18.30
N VAL A 369 7.60 4.22 17.64
CA VAL A 369 6.69 3.13 17.29
C VAL A 369 6.16 2.43 18.54
N GLU A 370 7.02 2.20 19.55
CA GLU A 370 6.60 1.65 20.85
C GLU A 370 5.54 2.54 21.52
N ASP A 371 5.73 3.85 21.51
CA ASP A 371 4.75 4.82 22.02
C ASP A 371 3.43 4.78 21.25
N VAL A 372 3.47 4.67 19.92
CA VAL A 372 2.26 4.58 19.07
C VAL A 372 1.52 3.28 19.32
N VAL A 373 2.22 2.14 19.31
CA VAL A 373 1.62 0.82 19.55
C VAL A 373 1.19 0.67 21.00
N GLY A 374 1.96 1.20 21.97
CA GLY A 374 1.62 1.16 23.40
C GLY A 374 0.30 1.87 23.71
N ARG A 375 0.06 3.04 23.13
CA ARG A 375 -1.23 3.75 23.29
C ARG A 375 -2.43 2.94 22.81
N THR A 376 -2.24 1.99 21.91
CA THR A 376 -3.33 1.12 21.43
C THR A 376 -3.73 0.04 22.42
N GLN A 377 -2.86 -0.27 23.40
CA GLN A 377 -3.16 -1.26 24.44
C GLN A 377 -3.92 -0.68 25.65
N ASP A 378 -3.74 0.61 25.90
CA ASP A 378 -4.38 1.32 27.02
C ASP A 378 -5.82 1.79 26.70
N VAL A 379 -6.23 1.70 25.43
CA VAL A 379 -7.54 2.11 24.96
C VAL A 379 -8.53 0.95 25.12
N THR A 380 -9.75 1.25 25.61
CA THR A 380 -10.83 0.25 25.73
C THR A 380 -11.09 -0.44 24.40
N LEU A 381 -11.38 -1.75 24.44
CA LEU A 381 -11.47 -2.69 23.30
C LEU A 381 -12.35 -2.24 22.11
N GLY A 382 -13.07 -1.14 22.16
CA GLY A 382 -13.86 -0.58 21.05
C GLY A 382 -13.28 0.70 20.42
N GLU A 383 -12.17 1.24 20.95
CA GLU A 383 -11.64 2.55 20.51
C GLU A 383 -10.38 2.44 19.64
N LEU A 384 -9.85 1.24 19.44
CA LEU A 384 -8.65 1.03 18.61
C LEU A 384 -8.95 1.32 17.15
N GLN A 385 -8.34 2.38 16.61
CA GLN A 385 -8.40 2.74 15.20
C GLN A 385 -7.14 2.24 14.48
N VAL A 386 -7.21 1.06 13.88
CA VAL A 386 -6.07 0.46 13.16
C VAL A 386 -5.56 1.40 12.06
N GLY A 387 -6.46 2.03 11.32
CA GLY A 387 -6.11 2.99 10.28
C GLY A 387 -5.28 4.17 10.80
N LYS A 388 -5.62 4.70 11.98
CA LYS A 388 -4.88 5.79 12.62
C LYS A 388 -3.47 5.37 13.01
N VAL A 389 -3.30 4.16 13.52
CA VAL A 389 -1.96 3.63 13.86
C VAL A 389 -1.05 3.60 12.64
N PHE A 390 -1.56 3.20 11.46
CA PHE A 390 -0.81 3.21 10.21
C PHE A 390 -0.41 4.62 9.79
N LEU A 391 -1.29 5.60 9.92
CA LEU A 391 -1.01 7.00 9.59
C LEU A 391 0.01 7.61 10.56
N ASP A 392 -0.18 7.42 11.86
CA ASP A 392 0.75 7.90 12.90
C ASP A 392 2.14 7.28 12.70
N MET A 393 2.21 5.98 12.37
CA MET A 393 3.46 5.29 12.10
C MET A 393 4.14 5.83 10.83
N ALA A 394 3.40 6.09 9.76
CA ALA A 394 3.95 6.70 8.54
C ALA A 394 4.51 8.10 8.83
N GLN A 395 3.86 8.88 9.69
CA GLN A 395 4.36 10.18 10.13
C GLN A 395 5.64 10.03 10.96
N GLN A 396 5.67 9.13 11.97
CA GLN A 396 6.88 8.91 12.78
C GLN A 396 8.06 8.42 11.92
N ALA A 397 7.79 7.59 10.92
CA ALA A 397 8.79 7.15 9.96
C ALA A 397 9.38 8.31 9.16
N ALA A 398 8.53 9.22 8.66
CA ALA A 398 8.97 10.41 7.92
C ALA A 398 9.83 11.35 8.78
N GLU A 399 9.44 11.58 10.04
CA GLU A 399 10.17 12.43 10.99
C GLU A 399 11.54 11.86 11.40
N THR A 400 11.68 10.53 11.37
CA THR A 400 12.93 9.84 11.74
C THR A 400 13.77 9.40 10.55
N GLY A 401 13.40 9.79 9.33
CA GLY A 401 14.19 9.56 8.12
C GLY A 401 13.89 8.24 7.40
N ILE A 402 12.68 7.69 7.52
CA ILE A 402 12.21 6.58 6.69
C ILE A 402 11.14 7.09 5.73
N ARG A 403 11.29 6.81 4.44
CA ARG A 403 10.25 7.00 3.43
C ARG A 403 9.39 5.76 3.32
N MET A 404 8.15 5.85 3.79
CA MET A 404 7.20 4.76 3.63
C MET A 404 6.61 4.73 2.21
N PRO A 405 6.29 3.56 1.66
CA PRO A 405 5.55 3.47 0.39
C PRO A 405 4.16 4.10 0.54
N GLN A 406 3.69 4.72 -0.53
CA GLN A 406 2.41 5.46 -0.55
C GLN A 406 1.23 4.55 -0.22
N GLU A 407 1.28 3.29 -0.61
CA GLU A 407 0.27 2.27 -0.34
C GLU A 407 -0.03 2.11 1.16
N LEU A 408 0.97 2.34 2.03
CA LEU A 408 0.77 2.30 3.48
C LEU A 408 -0.16 3.43 3.95
N THR A 409 0.05 4.64 3.45
CA THR A 409 -0.77 5.80 3.81
C THR A 409 -2.18 5.69 3.24
N VAL A 410 -2.31 5.24 1.99
CA VAL A 410 -3.60 4.98 1.35
C VAL A 410 -4.37 3.90 2.10
N LEU A 411 -3.69 2.82 2.50
CA LEU A 411 -4.28 1.77 3.33
C LEU A 411 -4.73 2.30 4.70
N GLY A 412 -3.90 3.10 5.36
CA GLY A 412 -4.24 3.72 6.65
C GLY A 412 -5.50 4.59 6.54
N LYS A 413 -5.61 5.42 5.50
CA LYS A 413 -6.80 6.23 5.21
C LYS A 413 -8.03 5.37 4.94
N ALA A 414 -7.90 4.33 4.12
CA ALA A 414 -9.01 3.42 3.80
C ALA A 414 -9.53 2.71 5.07
N LEU A 415 -8.61 2.20 5.91
CA LEU A 415 -8.98 1.57 7.18
C LEU A 415 -9.61 2.56 8.16
N LEU A 416 -9.14 3.80 8.21
CA LEU A 416 -9.73 4.83 9.08
C LEU A 416 -11.18 5.17 8.66
N ASN A 417 -11.42 5.30 7.37
CA ASN A 417 -12.78 5.51 6.85
C ASN A 417 -13.67 4.30 7.15
N LEU A 418 -13.13 3.10 6.98
CA LEU A 418 -13.82 1.85 7.27
C LEU A 418 -14.19 1.73 8.76
N ASP A 419 -13.28 2.11 9.66
CA ASP A 419 -13.55 2.18 11.10
C ASP A 419 -14.72 3.14 11.40
N GLY A 420 -14.75 4.30 10.71
CA GLY A 420 -15.85 5.26 10.82
C GLY A 420 -17.19 4.66 10.38
N ILE A 421 -17.22 3.97 9.26
CA ILE A 421 -18.43 3.31 8.76
C ILE A 421 -18.85 2.17 9.68
N GLY A 422 -17.90 1.36 10.15
CA GLY A 422 -18.15 0.28 11.11
C GLY A 422 -18.84 0.79 12.37
N ARG A 423 -18.41 1.94 12.92
CA ARG A 423 -19.02 2.57 14.10
C ARG A 423 -20.41 3.16 13.83
N VAL A 424 -20.68 3.61 12.62
CA VAL A 424 -22.05 4.04 12.24
C VAL A 424 -22.98 2.83 12.19
N LEU A 425 -22.54 1.71 11.62
CA LEU A 425 -23.33 0.48 11.53
C LEU A 425 -23.49 -0.20 12.88
N ALA A 426 -22.41 -0.29 13.65
CA ALA A 426 -22.34 -0.95 14.95
C ALA A 426 -21.38 -0.19 15.88
N PRO A 427 -21.88 0.64 16.82
CA PRO A 427 -21.03 1.46 17.70
C PRO A 427 -20.02 0.68 18.54
N GLU A 428 -20.34 -0.56 18.89
CA GLU A 428 -19.49 -1.46 19.68
C GLU A 428 -18.60 -2.39 18.83
N PHE A 429 -18.58 -2.20 17.51
CA PHE A 429 -17.78 -3.02 16.61
C PHE A 429 -16.28 -2.86 16.88
N ASP A 430 -15.58 -3.99 17.06
CA ASP A 430 -14.15 -4.05 17.29
C ASP A 430 -13.41 -4.55 16.03
N PRO A 431 -12.77 -3.64 15.27
CA PRO A 431 -11.97 -3.98 14.09
C PRO A 431 -10.83 -4.96 14.40
N SER A 432 -10.16 -4.81 15.54
CA SER A 432 -9.02 -5.65 15.93
C SER A 432 -9.45 -7.09 16.19
N ALA A 433 -10.58 -7.27 16.87
CA ALA A 433 -11.17 -8.58 17.07
C ALA A 433 -11.58 -9.22 15.74
N SER A 434 -12.15 -8.45 14.80
CA SER A 434 -12.48 -8.91 13.46
C SER A 434 -11.24 -9.36 12.69
N ILE A 435 -10.14 -8.59 12.71
CA ILE A 435 -8.87 -8.96 12.09
C ILE A 435 -8.36 -10.28 12.67
N LYS A 436 -8.33 -10.43 13.99
CA LYS A 436 -7.86 -11.67 14.65
C LYS A 436 -8.71 -12.88 14.26
N ARG A 437 -10.04 -12.75 14.27
CA ARG A 437 -10.97 -13.82 13.87
C ARG A 437 -10.77 -14.27 12.43
N ASN A 438 -10.53 -13.31 11.53
CA ASN A 438 -10.46 -13.57 10.09
C ASN A 438 -9.03 -13.90 9.58
N SER A 439 -8.00 -13.69 10.40
CA SER A 439 -6.60 -13.89 10.01
C SER A 439 -6.29 -15.30 9.49
N SER A 440 -6.81 -16.34 10.14
CA SER A 440 -6.62 -17.73 9.72
C SER A 440 -7.29 -18.06 8.38
N LYS A 441 -8.46 -17.48 8.12
CA LYS A 441 -9.18 -17.62 6.85
C LYS A 441 -8.42 -16.91 5.73
N ILE A 442 -7.94 -15.70 5.98
CA ILE A 442 -7.12 -14.92 5.04
C ILE A 442 -5.84 -15.67 4.69
N MET A 443 -5.13 -16.18 5.69
CA MET A 443 -3.91 -16.97 5.47
C MET A 443 -4.19 -18.22 4.61
N ARG A 444 -5.28 -18.94 4.88
CA ARG A 444 -5.69 -20.09 4.07
C ARG A 444 -6.02 -19.72 2.63
N GLN A 445 -6.78 -18.62 2.42
CA GLN A 445 -7.11 -18.14 1.08
C GLN A 445 -5.87 -17.74 0.30
N ARG A 446 -4.90 -17.07 0.95
CA ARG A 446 -3.59 -16.75 0.36
C ARG A 446 -2.81 -18.00 -0.03
N MET A 447 -2.74 -19.00 0.84
CA MET A 447 -2.07 -20.27 0.52
C MET A 447 -2.69 -20.94 -0.72
N VAL A 448 -4.02 -21.00 -0.80
CA VAL A 448 -4.72 -21.58 -1.97
C VAL A 448 -4.40 -20.77 -3.24
N LYS A 449 -4.41 -19.44 -3.17
CA LYS A 449 -4.06 -18.57 -4.31
C LYS A 449 -2.58 -18.72 -4.72
N ALA A 450 -1.67 -18.85 -3.75
CA ALA A 450 -0.25 -19.11 -4.01
C ALA A 450 0.00 -20.47 -4.65
N MET A 451 -0.83 -21.47 -4.35
CA MET A 451 -0.76 -22.82 -4.94
C MET A 451 -1.47 -22.94 -6.31
N SER A 452 -1.92 -21.84 -6.90
CA SER A 452 -2.51 -21.86 -8.24
C SER A 452 -1.47 -22.36 -9.27
N PRO A 453 -1.89 -23.09 -10.35
CA PRO A 453 -0.97 -23.67 -11.33
C PRO A 453 0.04 -22.66 -11.93
N GLY A 454 -0.40 -21.41 -12.16
CA GLY A 454 0.45 -20.34 -12.66
C GLY A 454 1.55 -19.92 -11.66
N ASN A 455 1.21 -19.79 -10.39
CA ASN A 455 2.16 -19.40 -9.34
C ASN A 455 3.13 -20.54 -9.00
N VAL A 456 2.67 -21.78 -9.02
CA VAL A 456 3.54 -22.97 -8.86
C VAL A 456 4.54 -23.05 -10.00
N TYR A 457 4.10 -22.80 -11.23
CA TYR A 457 5.00 -22.78 -12.40
C TYR A 457 6.02 -21.64 -12.32
N ALA A 458 5.58 -20.44 -11.92
CA ALA A 458 6.48 -19.30 -11.68
C ALA A 458 7.51 -19.60 -10.57
N GLY A 459 7.08 -20.19 -9.45
CA GLY A 459 7.98 -20.61 -8.37
C GLY A 459 8.98 -21.68 -8.80
N LEU A 460 8.59 -22.61 -9.67
CA LEU A 460 9.50 -23.60 -10.28
C LEU A 460 10.53 -22.94 -11.20
N LEU A 461 10.13 -21.90 -11.96
CA LEU A 461 11.07 -21.13 -12.79
C LEU A 461 12.06 -20.32 -11.94
N GLU A 462 11.60 -19.69 -10.84
CA GLU A 462 12.47 -18.99 -9.90
C GLU A 462 13.45 -19.94 -9.20
N MET A 463 12.98 -21.14 -8.82
CA MET A 463 13.84 -22.17 -8.24
C MET A 463 14.87 -22.68 -9.24
N LYS A 464 14.49 -22.88 -10.51
CA LYS A 464 15.42 -23.17 -11.61
C LYS A 464 16.47 -22.07 -11.75
N ASP A 465 16.05 -20.80 -11.77
CA ASP A 465 16.97 -19.65 -11.89
C ASP A 465 17.90 -19.54 -10.66
N LEU A 466 17.39 -19.80 -9.47
CA LEU A 466 18.22 -19.86 -8.24
C LEU A 466 19.28 -20.95 -8.34
N VAL A 467 18.89 -22.17 -8.71
CA VAL A 467 19.79 -23.31 -8.86
C VAL A 467 20.82 -23.04 -9.96
N MET A 468 20.43 -22.43 -11.08
CA MET A 468 21.36 -22.08 -12.17
C MET A 468 22.34 -20.94 -11.79
N ARG A 469 21.94 -20.02 -10.92
CA ARG A 469 22.77 -18.90 -10.45
C ARG A 469 23.60 -19.23 -9.21
N LEU A 470 23.27 -20.30 -8.48
CA LEU A 470 24.03 -20.76 -7.29
C LEU A 470 25.52 -20.95 -7.58
N PRO A 471 25.95 -21.67 -8.66
CA PRO A 471 27.37 -21.85 -8.93
C PRO A 471 28.12 -20.54 -9.13
N SER A 472 27.50 -19.58 -9.84
CA SER A 472 28.13 -18.27 -10.10
C SER A 472 28.22 -17.39 -8.85
N ARG A 473 27.26 -17.49 -7.93
CA ARG A 473 27.30 -16.78 -6.64
C ARG A 473 28.31 -17.40 -5.68
N VAL A 474 28.36 -18.73 -5.63
CA VAL A 474 29.37 -19.47 -4.85
C VAL A 474 30.78 -19.16 -5.37
N ASN A 475 30.98 -19.17 -6.70
CA ASN A 475 32.27 -18.80 -7.29
C ASN A 475 32.65 -17.35 -6.96
N LYS A 476 31.71 -16.39 -7.02
CA LYS A 476 31.98 -14.99 -6.62
C LYS A 476 32.38 -14.86 -5.14
N ILE A 477 31.78 -15.64 -4.25
CA ILE A 477 32.15 -15.68 -2.82
C ILE A 477 33.54 -16.31 -2.66
N LEU A 478 33.83 -17.41 -3.37
CA LEU A 478 35.14 -18.06 -3.38
C LEU A 478 36.23 -17.14 -3.95
N ASP A 479 35.95 -16.46 -5.05
CA ASP A 479 36.85 -15.48 -5.69
C ASP A 479 37.10 -14.26 -4.78
N ALA A 480 36.05 -13.75 -4.09
CA ALA A 480 36.15 -12.66 -3.14
C ALA A 480 36.99 -13.07 -1.91
N THR A 481 36.88 -14.33 -1.47
CA THR A 481 37.68 -14.91 -0.36
C THR A 481 39.12 -15.15 -0.82
N ALA A 482 39.32 -15.67 -2.04
CA ALA A 482 40.64 -15.91 -2.61
C ALA A 482 41.39 -14.61 -2.96
N SER A 483 40.69 -13.54 -3.32
CA SER A 483 41.27 -12.23 -3.67
C SER A 483 41.56 -11.32 -2.46
N ASN A 484 41.44 -11.82 -1.23
CA ASN A 484 41.72 -11.10 0.02
C ASN A 484 41.04 -9.72 0.17
N LYS A 485 39.92 -9.49 -0.54
CA LYS A 485 39.16 -8.22 -0.49
C LYS A 485 38.16 -8.14 0.69
N ILE A 486 37.96 -9.26 1.41
CA ILE A 486 37.22 -9.25 2.68
C ILE A 486 38.23 -9.14 3.79
N GLY A 487 38.64 -7.94 4.10
CA GLY A 487 39.51 -7.65 5.25
C GLY A 487 38.72 -7.76 6.55
N PHE A 488 38.49 -8.96 7.04
CA PHE A 488 38.19 -9.18 8.45
C PHE A 488 39.47 -8.94 9.24
N LYS A 489 39.67 -7.76 9.80
CA LYS A 489 40.59 -7.54 10.92
C LYS A 489 39.98 -8.22 12.14
N ILE A 490 40.23 -9.53 12.27
CA ILE A 490 40.05 -10.21 13.54
C ILE A 490 41.43 -10.19 14.21
N ASP A 491 41.59 -9.28 15.12
CA ASP A 491 42.76 -9.15 16.00
C ASP A 491 42.56 -10.09 17.20
N THR A 492 42.57 -11.37 16.94
CA THR A 492 42.66 -12.42 17.98
C THR A 492 43.39 -13.62 17.40
N GLY A 493 44.46 -14.04 18.06
CA GLY A 493 45.36 -15.10 17.70
C GLY A 493 44.71 -16.50 17.57
N ILE A 494 43.78 -16.66 16.64
CA ILE A 494 43.09 -17.89 16.29
C ILE A 494 43.70 -18.42 14.99
N ASP A 495 44.23 -19.61 15.07
CA ASP A 495 44.89 -20.34 14.00
C ASP A 495 43.95 -20.52 12.80
N ALA A 496 44.19 -19.82 11.69
CA ALA A 496 43.35 -19.81 10.48
C ALA A 496 43.17 -21.21 9.87
N GLY A 497 44.09 -22.15 10.14
CA GLY A 497 44.01 -23.54 9.70
C GLY A 497 42.87 -24.34 10.37
N GLY A 498 42.57 -24.06 11.63
CA GLY A 498 41.51 -24.76 12.39
C GLY A 498 40.09 -24.32 11.96
N LEU A 499 39.93 -23.04 11.63
CA LEU A 499 38.64 -22.47 11.17
C LEU A 499 38.25 -23.00 9.78
N MET A 500 39.20 -23.11 8.85
CA MET A 500 38.96 -23.60 7.49
C MET A 500 38.59 -25.10 7.49
N GLY A 501 39.23 -25.93 8.34
CA GLY A 501 38.89 -27.34 8.52
C GLY A 501 37.50 -27.55 9.14
N GLY A 502 37.10 -26.68 10.06
CA GLY A 502 35.75 -26.67 10.65
C GLY A 502 34.66 -26.34 9.64
N LEU A 503 34.84 -25.30 8.84
CA LEU A 503 33.91 -24.89 7.77
C LEU A 503 33.74 -25.97 6.69
N GLN A 504 34.85 -26.61 6.27
CA GLN A 504 34.81 -27.69 5.29
C GLN A 504 34.05 -28.92 5.82
N THR A 505 34.20 -29.23 7.11
CA THR A 505 33.47 -30.33 7.76
C THR A 505 31.97 -30.04 7.83
N VAL A 506 31.58 -28.80 8.15
CA VAL A 506 30.16 -28.36 8.17
C VAL A 506 29.57 -28.40 6.76
N ALA A 507 30.28 -27.88 5.76
CA ALA A 507 29.83 -27.91 4.37
C ALA A 507 29.60 -29.34 3.86
N ASN A 508 30.50 -30.25 4.14
CA ASN A 508 30.35 -31.66 3.77
C ASN A 508 29.14 -32.33 4.46
N ARG A 509 28.92 -32.04 5.75
CA ARG A 509 27.77 -32.56 6.50
C ARG A 509 26.44 -32.05 5.92
N ILE A 510 26.37 -30.75 5.55
CA ILE A 510 25.18 -30.15 4.91
C ILE A 510 24.92 -30.81 3.54
N THR A 511 25.97 -30.99 2.74
CA THR A 511 25.86 -31.62 1.41
C THR A 511 25.34 -33.04 1.51
N VAL A 512 25.90 -33.86 2.42
CA VAL A 512 25.43 -35.24 2.64
C VAL A 512 23.97 -35.24 3.13
N GLY A 513 23.61 -34.36 4.07
CA GLY A 513 22.23 -34.24 4.57
C GLY A 513 21.24 -33.88 3.45
N LEU A 514 21.62 -32.99 2.54
CA LEU A 514 20.79 -32.58 1.39
C LEU A 514 20.61 -33.73 0.39
N VAL A 515 21.64 -34.50 0.11
CA VAL A 515 21.56 -35.69 -0.75
C VAL A 515 20.65 -36.75 -0.14
N LEU A 516 20.75 -36.98 1.17
CA LEU A 516 19.90 -37.93 1.88
C LEU A 516 18.45 -37.49 1.88
N ALA A 517 18.18 -36.19 2.08
CA ALA A 517 16.84 -35.63 1.99
C ALA A 517 16.24 -35.79 0.57
N ALA A 518 17.04 -35.53 -0.47
CA ALA A 518 16.62 -35.73 -1.85
C ALA A 518 16.30 -37.20 -2.16
N LEU A 519 17.06 -38.13 -1.62
CA LEU A 519 16.82 -39.58 -1.73
C LEU A 519 15.49 -39.97 -1.04
N ILE A 520 15.20 -39.44 0.13
CA ILE A 520 13.92 -39.70 0.84
C ILE A 520 12.74 -39.18 0.05
N VAL A 521 12.84 -37.94 -0.45
CA VAL A 521 11.77 -37.34 -1.28
C VAL A 521 11.59 -38.13 -2.59
N GLY A 522 12.69 -38.50 -3.25
CA GLY A 522 12.65 -39.32 -4.46
C GLY A 522 12.05 -40.72 -4.19
N ALA A 523 12.38 -41.36 -3.08
CA ALA A 523 11.80 -42.63 -2.67
C ALA A 523 10.29 -42.50 -2.42
N ALA A 524 9.85 -41.42 -1.74
CA ALA A 524 8.44 -41.17 -1.47
C ALA A 524 7.62 -40.92 -2.76
N LEU A 525 8.20 -40.25 -3.75
CA LEU A 525 7.59 -40.04 -5.07
C LEU A 525 7.50 -41.36 -5.86
N LEU A 526 8.56 -42.19 -5.81
CA LEU A 526 8.58 -43.51 -6.47
C LEU A 526 7.58 -44.50 -5.86
N MET A 527 7.20 -44.34 -4.59
CA MET A 527 6.17 -45.16 -3.96
C MET A 527 4.77 -45.06 -4.61
N ARG A 528 4.53 -44.01 -5.40
CA ARG A 528 3.26 -43.81 -6.12
C ARG A 528 3.24 -44.44 -7.50
N ILE A 529 4.36 -45.01 -7.97
CA ILE A 529 4.49 -45.57 -9.31
C ILE A 529 4.41 -47.11 -9.21
N GLU A 530 3.44 -47.70 -9.87
CA GLU A 530 3.36 -49.16 -9.97
C GLU A 530 4.52 -49.70 -10.82
N THR A 531 5.36 -50.55 -10.23
CA THR A 531 6.51 -51.15 -10.89
C THR A 531 6.43 -52.69 -10.78
N ALA A 532 6.92 -53.37 -11.82
CA ALA A 532 7.01 -54.84 -11.80
C ALA A 532 7.96 -55.41 -10.73
N PHE A 533 8.93 -54.63 -10.28
CA PHE A 533 9.87 -54.99 -9.22
C PHE A 533 9.37 -54.45 -7.88
N THR A 534 8.93 -55.38 -7.01
CA THR A 534 8.42 -55.03 -5.68
C THR A 534 9.16 -55.76 -4.57
N ILE A 535 9.39 -55.09 -3.45
CA ILE A 535 9.96 -55.63 -2.20
C ILE A 535 8.92 -55.38 -1.09
N PHE A 536 8.48 -56.43 -0.40
CA PHE A 536 7.41 -56.39 0.62
C PHE A 536 6.09 -55.72 0.13
N GLY A 537 5.79 -55.82 -1.17
CA GLY A 537 4.57 -55.20 -1.75
C GLY A 537 4.70 -53.73 -2.10
N TYR A 538 5.86 -53.15 -1.99
CA TYR A 538 6.16 -51.75 -2.37
C TYR A 538 7.19 -51.69 -3.51
N PRO A 539 7.21 -50.62 -4.32
CA PRO A 539 8.18 -50.42 -5.41
C PRO A 539 9.60 -50.63 -4.95
N GLY A 540 10.31 -51.64 -5.50
CA GLY A 540 11.62 -52.06 -5.00
C GLY A 540 12.70 -50.96 -5.05
N PHE A 541 12.70 -50.12 -6.08
CA PHE A 541 13.62 -48.97 -6.17
C PHE A 541 13.38 -47.93 -5.07
N ALA A 542 12.08 -47.68 -4.71
CA ALA A 542 11.74 -46.76 -3.63
C ALA A 542 12.30 -47.24 -2.27
N ILE A 543 12.12 -48.55 -1.97
CA ILE A 543 12.66 -49.13 -0.74
C ILE A 543 14.19 -49.10 -0.71
N LEU A 544 14.85 -49.36 -1.84
CA LEU A 544 16.29 -49.33 -1.94
C LEU A 544 16.86 -47.92 -1.68
N CYS A 545 16.23 -46.87 -2.27
CA CYS A 545 16.57 -45.47 -2.00
C CYS A 545 16.35 -45.11 -0.52
N PHE A 546 15.26 -45.60 0.08
CA PHE A 546 14.95 -45.33 1.49
C PHE A 546 15.96 -45.99 2.44
N ILE A 547 16.36 -47.24 2.17
CA ILE A 547 17.37 -47.94 2.96
C ILE A 547 18.73 -47.23 2.87
N VAL A 548 19.14 -46.80 1.67
CA VAL A 548 20.38 -46.04 1.46
C VAL A 548 20.34 -44.73 2.22
N ALA A 549 19.22 -44.01 2.17
CA ALA A 549 19.03 -42.75 2.89
C ALA A 549 19.05 -42.96 4.41
N ALA A 550 18.36 -43.98 4.92
CA ALA A 550 18.33 -44.30 6.34
C ALA A 550 19.71 -44.74 6.86
N GLY A 551 20.41 -45.61 6.12
CA GLY A 551 21.78 -46.06 6.47
C GLY A 551 22.79 -44.93 6.43
N GLY A 552 22.72 -44.08 5.37
CA GLY A 552 23.60 -42.89 5.27
C GLY A 552 23.33 -41.86 6.37
N GLY A 553 22.05 -41.65 6.73
CA GLY A 553 21.68 -40.78 7.85
C GLY A 553 22.19 -41.28 9.19
N MET A 554 22.06 -42.56 9.45
CA MET A 554 22.60 -43.21 10.67
C MET A 554 24.13 -43.10 10.74
N ALA A 555 24.83 -43.36 9.64
CA ALA A 555 26.27 -43.21 9.54
C ALA A 555 26.74 -41.78 9.78
N LEU A 556 26.00 -40.80 9.28
CA LEU A 556 26.27 -39.37 9.49
C LEU A 556 26.12 -38.99 10.96
N VAL A 557 25.04 -39.42 11.63
CA VAL A 557 24.82 -39.18 13.07
C VAL A 557 25.91 -39.82 13.92
N VAL A 558 26.27 -41.07 13.64
CA VAL A 558 27.34 -41.76 14.34
C VAL A 558 28.68 -41.04 14.14
N ASN A 559 29.01 -40.60 12.94
CA ASN A 559 30.24 -39.86 12.66
C ASN A 559 30.27 -38.51 13.42
N ILE A 560 29.13 -37.78 13.50
CA ILE A 560 29.02 -36.54 14.29
C ILE A 560 29.32 -36.83 15.76
N LEU A 561 28.65 -37.82 16.36
CA LEU A 561 28.83 -38.18 17.76
C LEU A 561 30.27 -38.62 18.07
N LEU A 562 30.89 -39.42 17.21
CA LEU A 562 32.29 -39.86 17.38
C LEU A 562 33.25 -38.68 17.26
N THR A 563 33.02 -37.75 16.36
CA THR A 563 33.85 -36.55 16.19
C THR A 563 33.76 -35.65 17.42
N ASP A 564 32.55 -35.42 17.94
CA ASP A 564 32.31 -34.61 19.13
C ASP A 564 32.94 -35.26 20.41
N LEU A 565 32.87 -36.58 20.52
CA LEU A 565 33.53 -37.32 21.62
C LEU A 565 35.05 -37.21 21.55
N ARG A 566 35.63 -37.26 20.34
CA ARG A 566 37.08 -37.08 20.14
C ARG A 566 37.54 -35.67 20.47
N ALA A 567 36.75 -34.63 20.03
CA ALA A 567 37.03 -33.23 20.33
C ALA A 567 36.99 -32.95 21.85
N ARG A 568 36.00 -33.51 22.55
CA ARG A 568 35.91 -33.40 24.03
C ARG A 568 37.09 -34.08 24.74
N LYS A 569 37.57 -35.25 24.25
CA LYS A 569 38.74 -35.93 24.80
C LYS A 569 40.04 -35.14 24.63
N SER A 570 40.27 -34.54 23.45
CA SER A 570 41.44 -33.68 23.21
C SER A 570 41.42 -32.42 24.08
N ALA A 571 40.28 -31.75 24.22
CA ALA A 571 40.12 -30.56 25.07
C ALA A 571 40.38 -30.87 26.57
N LEU A 572 39.95 -32.05 27.06
CA LEU A 572 40.22 -32.49 28.42
C LEU A 572 41.71 -32.84 28.64
N SER A 573 42.38 -33.40 27.64
CA SER A 573 43.82 -33.68 27.68
C SER A 573 44.65 -32.39 27.72
N GLU A 574 44.33 -31.42 26.88
CA GLU A 574 45.01 -30.12 26.88
C GLU A 574 44.79 -29.32 28.18
N ALA A 575 43.57 -29.38 28.75
CA ALA A 575 43.28 -28.75 30.03
C ALA A 575 44.07 -29.42 31.19
N ALA A 576 44.22 -30.73 31.14
CA ALA A 576 45.02 -31.46 32.12
C ALA A 576 46.51 -31.11 32.02
N GLU A 577 47.09 -31.04 30.84
CA GLU A 577 48.47 -30.61 30.61
C GLU A 577 48.72 -29.15 31.01
N ALA A 578 47.79 -28.24 30.71
CA ALA A 578 47.87 -26.84 31.12
C ALA A 578 47.83 -26.70 32.65
N GLY A 579 46.97 -27.49 33.32
CA GLY A 579 46.91 -27.57 34.79
C GLY A 579 48.19 -28.10 35.42
N ALA A 580 48.84 -29.10 34.79
CA ALA A 580 50.11 -29.65 35.23
C ALA A 580 51.30 -28.66 35.07
N ARG A 581 51.29 -27.85 34.00
CA ARG A 581 52.30 -26.79 33.78
C ARG A 581 52.15 -25.61 34.76
N ARG A 582 50.96 -25.30 35.21
CA ARG A 582 50.72 -24.28 36.25
C ARG A 582 51.09 -24.69 37.64
N ARG A 583 51.17 -26.02 37.95
CA ARG A 583 51.62 -26.53 39.22
C ARG A 583 53.16 -26.71 39.32
N ARG A 584 53.89 -26.54 38.21
CA ARG A 584 55.35 -26.60 38.14
C ARG A 584 56.03 -25.21 38.05
N ARG A 585 55.25 -24.14 38.05
CA ARG A 585 55.71 -22.77 38.29
C ARG A 585 55.22 -22.31 39.67
#